data_1e039983df26ed4f4cb3b5c3ca0c741d
#
_entry.id   1e039983df26ed4f4cb3b5c3ca0c741d
#
_cell.length_a   1.000
_cell.length_b   1.000
_cell.length_c   1.000
_cell.angle_alpha   90.00
_cell.angle_beta   90.00
_cell.angle_gamma   90.00
#
_symmetry.space_group_name_H-M   'P 1'
#
loop_
_entity.id
_entity.type
_entity.pdbx_description
1 polymer ?
#
loop_
_entity_poly.entity_id
_entity_poly.type
_entity_poly.pdbx_seq_one_letter_code
_entity_poly.pdbx_strand_id
1 'polypeptide(L)'
;MILWVLLVAVLFAGSLLTASPGKTETIQTAMRDAVLHEDNRISLLGWKNVNPGLISAMTVSAVLLIAAACIRIFVIPRFQMVPGRFQMLLEQAVSMFDGMAKTSSPQRNGFLGAYIFGAGAYIFVGTLFELFGFQAVTTVGRSVTLPAPLSDVNGAIALGCLSYLVILSVGIAGNGVKGIGRTLK
;
A
#
# COMPACT_ATOMS: atom_id res chain seq x y z
N MET A 1 -12.01 13.14 -30.50
CA MET A 1 -13.02 12.50 -29.65
C MET A 1 -13.65 11.25 -30.30
N ILE A 2 -14.23 11.37 -31.49
CA ILE A 2 -14.92 10.25 -32.16
C ILE A 2 -13.99 9.03 -32.38
N LEU A 3 -12.74 9.25 -32.78
CA LEU A 3 -11.76 8.18 -33.00
C LEU A 3 -11.47 7.38 -31.72
N TRP A 4 -11.38 8.05 -30.57
CA TRP A 4 -11.19 7.41 -29.26
C TRP A 4 -12.39 6.56 -28.83
N VAL A 5 -13.60 7.07 -29.06
CA VAL A 5 -14.84 6.35 -28.76
C VAL A 5 -14.96 5.11 -29.64
N LEU A 6 -14.61 5.23 -30.93
CA LEU A 6 -14.57 4.08 -31.86
C LEU A 6 -13.54 3.03 -31.45
N LEU A 7 -12.33 3.47 -31.05
CA LEU A 7 -11.27 2.57 -30.57
C LEU A 7 -11.70 1.80 -29.33
N VAL A 8 -12.29 2.49 -28.35
CA VAL A 8 -12.81 1.85 -27.12
C VAL A 8 -13.95 0.89 -27.45
N ALA A 9 -14.86 1.25 -28.34
CA ALA A 9 -15.97 0.38 -28.77
C ALA A 9 -15.46 -0.88 -29.49
N VAL A 10 -14.43 -0.76 -30.33
CA VAL A 10 -13.80 -1.91 -31.03
C VAL A 10 -13.09 -2.82 -30.04
N LEU A 11 -12.34 -2.25 -29.09
CA LEU A 11 -11.67 -3.03 -28.04
C LEU A 11 -12.67 -3.73 -27.14
N PHE A 12 -13.78 -3.08 -26.80
CA PHE A 12 -14.83 -3.66 -25.99
C PHE A 12 -15.57 -4.80 -26.73
N ALA A 13 -15.90 -4.59 -28.01
CA ALA A 13 -16.49 -5.62 -28.87
C ALA A 13 -15.51 -6.80 -29.07
N GLY A 14 -14.24 -6.53 -29.27
CA GLY A 14 -13.18 -7.54 -29.34
C GLY A 14 -13.08 -8.36 -28.06
N SER A 15 -13.13 -7.71 -26.91
CA SER A 15 -13.13 -8.35 -25.60
C SER A 15 -14.34 -9.29 -25.39
N LEU A 16 -15.53 -8.88 -25.84
CA LEU A 16 -16.73 -9.73 -25.77
C LEU A 16 -16.66 -10.95 -26.70
N LEU A 17 -16.04 -10.80 -27.88
CA LEU A 17 -15.88 -11.90 -28.85
C LEU A 17 -14.79 -12.89 -28.47
N THR A 18 -13.77 -12.44 -27.73
CA THR A 18 -12.66 -13.26 -27.22
C THR A 18 -12.91 -13.78 -25.79
N ALA A 19 -14.01 -13.39 -25.16
CA ALA A 19 -14.42 -13.93 -23.87
C ALA A 19 -14.66 -15.43 -24.04
N SER A 20 -13.66 -16.23 -23.69
CA SER A 20 -13.81 -17.68 -23.58
C SER A 20 -14.97 -17.98 -22.66
N PRO A 21 -15.82 -18.99 -22.96
CA PRO A 21 -16.79 -19.50 -22.01
C PRO A 21 -16.03 -20.28 -20.92
N GLY A 22 -15.24 -19.54 -20.13
CA GLY A 22 -14.57 -20.07 -18.97
C GLY A 22 -15.52 -20.02 -17.81
N LYS A 23 -15.67 -21.16 -17.14
CA LYS A 23 -16.32 -21.41 -15.85
C LYS A 23 -17.37 -20.35 -15.47
N THR A 24 -18.60 -20.74 -15.44
CA THR A 24 -19.70 -19.95 -14.87
C THR A 24 -19.47 -19.75 -13.36
N GLU A 25 -18.42 -18.99 -13.02
CA GLU A 25 -18.23 -18.53 -11.66
C GLU A 25 -19.29 -17.48 -11.39
N THR A 26 -20.06 -17.71 -10.35
CA THR A 26 -21.04 -16.74 -9.91
C THR A 26 -20.30 -15.42 -9.63
N ILE A 27 -20.84 -14.27 -10.05
CA ILE A 27 -20.25 -12.94 -9.80
C ILE A 27 -19.82 -12.81 -8.34
N GLN A 28 -20.58 -13.40 -7.43
CA GLN A 28 -20.28 -13.41 -5.99
C GLN A 28 -18.97 -14.15 -5.66
N THR A 29 -18.69 -15.30 -6.30
CA THR A 29 -17.45 -16.06 -6.08
C THR A 29 -16.26 -15.32 -6.67
N ALA A 30 -16.40 -14.74 -7.86
CA ALA A 30 -15.37 -13.96 -8.50
C ALA A 30 -15.02 -12.68 -7.69
N MET A 31 -16.04 -11.98 -7.18
CA MET A 31 -15.81 -10.83 -6.30
C MET A 31 -15.15 -11.23 -4.98
N ARG A 32 -15.55 -12.34 -4.41
CA ARG A 32 -14.96 -12.86 -3.17
C ARG A 32 -13.50 -13.23 -3.37
N ASP A 33 -13.16 -13.89 -4.46
CA ASP A 33 -11.77 -14.25 -4.75
C ASP A 33 -10.91 -13.02 -5.05
N ALA A 34 -11.44 -12.04 -5.79
CA ALA A 34 -10.74 -10.79 -6.06
C ALA A 34 -10.37 -10.01 -4.78
N VAL A 35 -11.16 -10.16 -3.72
CA VAL A 35 -10.99 -9.41 -2.47
C VAL A 35 -10.23 -10.21 -1.40
N LEU A 36 -10.44 -11.53 -1.33
CA LEU A 36 -9.86 -12.41 -0.30
C LEU A 36 -8.74 -13.31 -0.81
N HIS A 37 -8.51 -13.36 -2.14
CA HIS A 37 -7.49 -14.18 -2.80
C HIS A 37 -7.53 -15.66 -2.34
N GLU A 38 -8.75 -16.23 -2.22
CA GLU A 38 -8.95 -17.58 -1.68
C GLU A 38 -8.39 -18.67 -2.60
N ASP A 39 -8.56 -18.52 -3.91
CA ASP A 39 -8.12 -19.51 -4.91
C ASP A 39 -6.59 -19.50 -5.12
N ASN A 40 -5.92 -18.41 -4.76
CA ASN A 40 -4.49 -18.22 -4.96
C ASN A 40 -3.66 -18.48 -3.68
N ARG A 41 -4.25 -19.13 -2.67
CA ARG A 41 -3.52 -19.47 -1.45
C ARG A 41 -2.39 -20.45 -1.73
N ILE A 42 -1.23 -20.17 -1.16
CA ILE A 42 -0.01 -20.94 -1.38
C ILE A 42 0.48 -21.60 -0.09
N SER A 43 1.17 -22.72 -0.23
CA SER A 43 1.90 -23.32 0.87
C SER A 43 3.35 -22.81 0.84
N LEU A 44 3.79 -22.17 1.91
CA LEU A 44 5.14 -21.63 2.05
C LEU A 44 5.75 -22.11 3.37
N LEU A 45 6.96 -22.70 3.32
CA LEU A 45 7.72 -23.10 4.50
C LEU A 45 6.94 -23.99 5.50
N GLY A 46 6.05 -24.86 5.01
CA GLY A 46 5.23 -25.74 5.86
C GLY A 46 3.91 -25.13 6.33
N TRP A 47 3.67 -23.86 6.10
CA TRP A 47 2.38 -23.22 6.36
C TRP A 47 1.45 -23.42 5.17
N LYS A 48 0.30 -24.01 5.41
CA LYS A 48 -0.73 -24.25 4.40
C LYS A 48 -1.68 -23.06 4.30
N ASN A 49 -2.12 -22.75 3.09
CA ASN A 49 -3.13 -21.72 2.83
C ASN A 49 -2.70 -20.28 3.20
N VAL A 50 -1.45 -19.90 2.93
CA VAL A 50 -0.97 -18.54 3.13
C VAL A 50 -1.53 -17.62 2.05
N ASN A 51 -2.08 -16.47 2.46
CA ASN A 51 -2.58 -15.45 1.56
C ASN A 51 -1.40 -14.76 0.84
N PRO A 52 -1.38 -14.68 -0.50
CA PRO A 52 -0.33 -14.00 -1.24
C PRO A 52 -0.22 -12.50 -0.87
N GLY A 53 -1.32 -11.84 -0.49
CA GLY A 53 -1.30 -10.46 0.01
C GLY A 53 -0.47 -10.30 1.30
N LEU A 54 -0.46 -11.29 2.19
CA LEU A 54 0.39 -11.28 3.38
C LEU A 54 1.88 -11.35 3.00
N ILE A 55 2.23 -12.17 2.02
CA ILE A 55 3.62 -12.27 1.54
C ILE A 55 4.07 -10.94 0.94
N SER A 56 3.22 -10.32 0.11
CA SER A 56 3.47 -8.99 -0.43
C SER A 56 3.66 -7.95 0.67
N ALA A 57 2.78 -7.95 1.67
CA ALA A 57 2.86 -7.03 2.80
C ALA A 57 4.17 -7.17 3.58
N MET A 58 4.58 -8.40 3.89
CA MET A 58 5.85 -8.67 4.57
C MET A 58 7.05 -8.26 3.70
N THR A 59 7.03 -8.59 2.42
CA THR A 59 8.12 -8.27 1.49
C THR A 59 8.26 -6.76 1.32
N VAL A 60 7.17 -6.03 1.06
CA VAL A 60 7.18 -4.57 0.92
C VAL A 60 7.62 -3.91 2.21
N SER A 61 7.15 -4.38 3.37
CA SER A 61 7.59 -3.88 4.68
C SER A 61 9.08 -4.09 4.89
N ALA A 62 9.60 -5.28 4.58
CA ALA A 62 11.02 -5.59 4.70
C ALA A 62 11.88 -4.69 3.78
N VAL A 63 11.47 -4.51 2.52
CA VAL A 63 12.15 -3.63 1.57
C VAL A 63 12.18 -2.18 2.07
N LEU A 64 11.07 -1.66 2.56
CA LEU A 64 10.99 -0.30 3.11
C LEU A 64 11.85 -0.14 4.37
N LEU A 65 11.83 -1.11 5.28
CA LEU A 65 12.67 -1.08 6.49
C LEU A 65 14.16 -1.13 6.16
N ILE A 66 14.56 -1.98 5.21
CA ILE A 66 15.95 -2.04 4.75
C ILE A 66 16.35 -0.72 4.08
N ALA A 67 15.51 -0.18 3.20
CA ALA A 67 15.75 1.10 2.55
C ALA A 67 15.88 2.23 3.57
N ALA A 68 14.98 2.30 4.55
CA ALA A 68 15.03 3.29 5.63
C ALA A 68 16.30 3.15 6.48
N ALA A 69 16.69 1.92 6.83
CA ALA A 69 17.93 1.63 7.55
C ALA A 69 19.16 2.06 6.72
N CYS A 70 19.20 1.74 5.43
CA CYS A 70 20.28 2.16 4.53
C CYS A 70 20.37 3.69 4.44
N ILE A 71 19.24 4.37 4.27
CA ILE A 71 19.19 5.83 4.24
C ILE A 71 19.69 6.39 5.58
N ARG A 72 19.23 5.85 6.69
CA ARG A 72 19.62 6.30 8.03
C ARG A 72 21.12 6.14 8.30
N ILE A 73 21.70 5.01 7.90
CA ILE A 73 23.08 4.64 8.22
C ILE A 73 24.07 5.27 7.23
N PHE A 74 23.77 5.24 5.94
CA PHE A 74 24.74 5.60 4.90
C PHE A 74 24.50 6.96 4.27
N VAL A 75 23.26 7.43 4.20
CA VAL A 75 22.89 8.65 3.47
C VAL A 75 22.82 9.86 4.40
N ILE A 76 22.06 9.76 5.49
CA ILE A 76 21.87 10.89 6.42
C ILE A 76 23.20 11.42 6.98
N PRO A 77 24.20 10.58 7.38
CA PRO A 77 25.46 11.09 7.88
C PRO A 77 26.28 11.90 6.85
N ARG A 78 25.96 11.76 5.57
CA ARG A 78 26.63 12.45 4.46
C ARG A 78 25.89 13.70 3.98
N PHE A 79 24.85 14.12 4.68
CA PHE A 79 24.11 15.34 4.34
C PHE A 79 24.99 16.58 4.52
N GLN A 80 24.94 17.46 3.53
CA GLN A 80 25.73 18.68 3.49
C GLN A 80 24.82 19.92 3.54
N MET A 81 25.39 21.06 3.93
CA MET A 81 24.69 22.36 3.96
C MET A 81 24.20 22.78 2.56
N VAL A 82 24.94 22.41 1.51
CA VAL A 82 24.48 22.55 0.12
C VAL A 82 23.97 21.17 -0.34
N PRO A 83 22.64 20.97 -0.42
CA PRO A 83 22.09 19.65 -0.65
C PRO A 83 22.36 19.16 -2.08
N GLY A 84 22.84 17.93 -2.20
CA GLY A 84 22.90 17.21 -3.47
C GLY A 84 21.49 16.85 -3.96
N ARG A 85 21.38 16.44 -5.23
CA ARG A 85 20.07 16.12 -5.87
C ARG A 85 19.25 15.10 -5.08
N PHE A 86 19.89 14.05 -4.56
CA PHE A 86 19.20 13.01 -3.81
C PHE A 86 18.76 13.50 -2.41
N GLN A 87 19.62 14.26 -1.73
CA GLN A 87 19.27 14.90 -0.46
C GLN A 87 18.08 15.85 -0.62
N MET A 88 18.11 16.70 -1.65
CA MET A 88 17.02 17.64 -1.95
C MET A 88 15.69 16.90 -2.21
N LEU A 89 15.73 15.79 -2.93
CA LEU A 89 14.53 14.97 -3.20
C LEU A 89 13.96 14.39 -1.90
N LEU A 90 14.79 13.83 -1.02
CA LEU A 90 14.36 13.31 0.27
C LEU A 90 13.80 14.39 1.19
N GLU A 91 14.49 15.53 1.29
CA GLU A 91 14.06 16.67 2.11
C GLU A 91 12.73 17.23 1.58
N GLN A 92 12.58 17.34 0.27
CA GLN A 92 11.34 17.79 -0.37
C GLN A 92 10.17 16.84 -0.08
N ALA A 93 10.41 15.54 -0.20
CA ALA A 93 9.37 14.54 0.09
C ALA A 93 8.94 14.62 1.56
N VAL A 94 9.89 14.61 2.50
CA VAL A 94 9.59 14.70 3.94
C VAL A 94 8.88 16.02 4.26
N SER A 95 9.36 17.15 3.72
CA SER A 95 8.76 18.47 3.95
C SER A 95 7.33 18.57 3.43
N MET A 96 7.02 17.92 2.29
CA MET A 96 5.67 17.90 1.75
C MET A 96 4.70 17.21 2.73
N PHE A 97 5.06 16.03 3.22
CA PHE A 97 4.19 15.30 4.15
C PHE A 97 4.11 15.95 5.54
N ASP A 98 5.20 16.53 6.02
CA ASP A 98 5.22 17.31 7.26
C ASP A 98 4.35 18.58 7.14
N GLY A 99 4.36 19.23 5.98
CA GLY A 99 3.49 20.35 5.66
C GLY A 99 2.01 19.95 5.69
N MET A 100 1.64 18.80 5.11
CA MET A 100 0.28 18.26 5.17
C MET A 100 -0.14 17.97 6.62
N ALA A 101 0.74 17.38 7.41
CA ALA A 101 0.49 17.10 8.81
C ALA A 101 0.28 18.39 9.63
N LYS A 102 1.09 19.42 9.39
CA LYS A 102 0.97 20.73 10.04
C LYS A 102 -0.35 21.42 9.73
N THR A 103 -0.81 21.31 8.49
CA THR A 103 -2.10 21.89 8.09
C THR A 103 -3.27 21.18 8.78
N SER A 104 -3.19 19.85 8.93
CA SER A 104 -4.26 19.04 9.53
C SER A 104 -4.24 19.06 11.07
N SER A 105 -3.06 19.16 11.69
CA SER A 105 -2.87 19.15 13.15
C SER A 105 -1.74 20.09 13.58
N PRO A 106 -2.02 21.38 13.72
CA PRO A 106 -0.98 22.38 14.01
C PRO A 106 -0.24 22.18 15.35
N GLN A 107 -0.91 21.55 16.32
CA GLN A 107 -0.40 21.44 17.68
C GLN A 107 0.54 20.25 17.92
N ARG A 108 0.42 19.14 17.16
CA ARG A 108 1.20 17.91 17.35
C ARG A 108 1.46 17.19 16.03
N ASN A 109 2.29 17.78 15.19
CA ASN A 109 2.52 17.32 13.82
C ASN A 109 3.74 16.40 13.63
N GLY A 110 4.71 16.38 14.57
CA GLY A 110 5.98 15.69 14.35
C GLY A 110 5.85 14.17 14.10
N PHE A 111 5.03 13.48 14.90
CA PHE A 111 4.77 12.05 14.69
C PHE A 111 3.82 11.81 13.51
N LEU A 112 2.82 12.68 13.34
CA LEU A 112 1.82 12.55 12.29
C LEU A 112 2.43 12.68 10.89
N GLY A 113 3.37 13.61 10.68
CA GLY A 113 4.11 13.78 9.43
C GLY A 113 4.89 12.51 9.05
N ALA A 114 5.61 11.94 10.01
CA ALA A 114 6.35 10.70 9.82
C ALA A 114 5.43 9.52 9.49
N TYR A 115 4.28 9.42 10.17
CA TYR A 115 3.27 8.39 9.90
C TYR A 115 2.68 8.51 8.48
N ILE A 116 2.25 9.71 8.09
CA ILE A 116 1.68 9.96 6.75
C ILE A 116 2.71 9.63 5.66
N PHE A 117 3.98 10.03 5.86
CA PHE A 117 5.06 9.68 4.95
C PHE A 117 5.26 8.16 4.85
N GLY A 118 5.32 7.47 5.99
CA GLY A 118 5.48 6.01 6.03
C GLY A 118 4.33 5.26 5.38
N ALA A 119 3.08 5.65 5.69
CA ALA A 119 1.88 5.06 5.09
C ALA A 119 1.83 5.33 3.57
N GLY A 120 2.14 6.56 3.15
CA GLY A 120 2.22 6.93 1.73
C GLY A 120 3.30 6.13 0.98
N ALA A 121 4.47 5.97 1.57
CA ALA A 121 5.55 5.16 1.00
C ALA A 121 5.15 3.68 0.89
N TYR A 122 4.46 3.15 1.91
CA TYR A 122 3.96 1.77 1.89
C TYR A 122 2.93 1.53 0.79
N ILE A 123 1.96 2.44 0.65
CA ILE A 123 0.95 2.36 -0.42
C ILE A 123 1.63 2.46 -1.78
N PHE A 124 2.51 3.44 -1.97
CA PHE A 124 3.19 3.69 -3.24
C PHE A 124 4.06 2.50 -3.66
N VAL A 125 4.94 2.03 -2.77
CA VAL A 125 5.81 0.89 -3.08
C VAL A 125 5.01 -0.39 -3.26
N GLY A 126 3.93 -0.60 -2.48
CA GLY A 126 3.04 -1.74 -2.62
C GLY A 126 2.33 -1.76 -3.99
N THR A 127 1.89 -0.61 -4.49
CA THR A 127 1.28 -0.49 -5.83
C THR A 127 2.31 -0.73 -6.94
N LEU A 128 3.53 -0.21 -6.78
CA LEU A 128 4.62 -0.49 -7.72
C LEU A 128 4.98 -1.98 -7.73
N PHE A 129 4.93 -2.64 -6.57
CA PHE A 129 5.22 -4.06 -6.44
C PHE A 129 4.25 -4.91 -7.28
N GLU A 130 2.96 -4.59 -7.25
CA GLU A 130 1.95 -5.22 -8.09
C GLU A 130 2.17 -4.88 -9.57
N LEU A 131 2.46 -3.62 -9.89
CA LEU A 131 2.67 -3.16 -11.26
C LEU A 131 3.85 -3.89 -11.94
N PHE A 132 4.92 -4.19 -11.20
CA PHE A 132 6.05 -4.96 -11.70
C PHE A 132 5.75 -6.46 -11.87
N GLY A 133 4.63 -6.95 -11.37
CA GLY A 133 4.20 -8.32 -11.52
C GLY A 133 5.11 -9.35 -10.85
N PHE A 134 5.65 -9.04 -9.68
CA PHE A 134 6.47 -9.99 -8.93
C PHE A 134 5.70 -11.27 -8.63
N GLN A 135 6.38 -12.41 -8.75
CA GLN A 135 5.79 -13.72 -8.54
C GLN A 135 6.50 -14.43 -7.39
N ALA A 136 5.71 -15.10 -6.55
CA ALA A 136 6.23 -16.06 -5.58
C ALA A 136 6.19 -17.46 -6.18
N VAL A 137 7.30 -18.19 -6.05
CA VAL A 137 7.37 -19.61 -6.40
C VAL A 137 7.01 -20.42 -5.18
N THR A 138 5.94 -21.19 -5.28
CA THR A 138 5.52 -22.10 -4.21
C THR A 138 6.47 -23.28 -4.08
N THR A 139 6.49 -23.92 -2.91
CA THR A 139 7.27 -25.17 -2.69
C THR A 139 6.85 -26.32 -3.61
N VAL A 140 5.71 -26.21 -4.29
CA VAL A 140 5.17 -27.19 -5.26
C VAL A 140 5.52 -26.80 -6.71
N GLY A 141 6.33 -25.74 -6.92
CA GLY A 141 6.75 -25.29 -8.25
C GLY A 141 5.72 -24.47 -9.03
N ARG A 142 4.60 -24.05 -8.41
CA ARG A 142 3.61 -23.17 -9.01
C ARG A 142 3.98 -21.72 -8.75
N SER A 143 4.00 -20.87 -9.76
CA SER A 143 4.19 -19.43 -9.61
C SER A 143 2.84 -18.75 -9.40
N VAL A 144 2.77 -17.86 -8.42
CA VAL A 144 1.57 -17.04 -8.13
C VAL A 144 2.00 -15.58 -8.13
N THR A 145 1.25 -14.75 -8.86
CA THR A 145 1.47 -13.32 -8.89
C THR A 145 1.16 -12.73 -7.52
N LEU A 146 2.05 -11.87 -7.03
CA LEU A 146 1.89 -11.21 -5.75
C LEU A 146 1.06 -9.93 -5.94
N PRO A 147 -0.13 -9.84 -5.32
CA PRO A 147 -0.97 -8.65 -5.39
C PRO A 147 -0.39 -7.50 -4.55
N ALA A 148 -0.89 -6.28 -4.73
CA ALA A 148 -0.56 -5.20 -3.80
C ALA A 148 -1.00 -5.56 -2.37
N PRO A 149 -0.23 -5.17 -1.34
CA PRO A 149 -0.57 -5.47 0.05
C PRO A 149 -1.95 -4.98 0.49
N LEU A 150 -2.44 -3.90 -0.13
CA LEU A 150 -3.73 -3.27 0.19
C LEU A 150 -4.86 -3.65 -0.77
N SER A 151 -4.61 -4.47 -1.79
CA SER A 151 -5.67 -5.06 -2.61
C SER A 151 -6.45 -6.13 -1.84
N ASP A 152 -5.82 -6.71 -0.82
CA ASP A 152 -6.47 -7.61 0.13
C ASP A 152 -7.20 -6.81 1.22
N VAL A 153 -8.45 -7.19 1.50
CA VAL A 153 -9.30 -6.54 2.54
C VAL A 153 -8.64 -6.55 3.91
N ASN A 154 -7.95 -7.63 4.27
CA ASN A 154 -7.30 -7.73 5.58
C ASN A 154 -6.18 -6.68 5.71
N GLY A 155 -5.39 -6.48 4.65
CA GLY A 155 -4.36 -5.44 4.59
C GLY A 155 -4.96 -4.03 4.68
N ALA A 156 -6.02 -3.78 3.94
CA ALA A 156 -6.72 -2.49 3.95
C ALA A 156 -7.34 -2.17 5.32
N ILE A 157 -8.00 -3.15 5.94
CA ILE A 157 -8.56 -3.01 7.30
C ILE A 157 -7.45 -2.77 8.32
N ALA A 158 -6.35 -3.53 8.25
CA ALA A 158 -5.23 -3.37 9.18
C ALA A 158 -4.63 -1.96 9.12
N LEU A 159 -4.38 -1.43 7.92
CA LEU A 159 -3.86 -0.07 7.75
C LEU A 159 -4.90 0.98 8.18
N GLY A 160 -6.18 0.77 7.88
CA GLY A 160 -7.27 1.64 8.32
C GLY A 160 -7.39 1.71 9.84
N CYS A 161 -7.38 0.56 10.52
CA CYS A 161 -7.39 0.49 11.99
C CYS A 161 -6.15 1.15 12.61
N LEU A 162 -4.97 0.90 12.05
CA LEU A 162 -3.74 1.54 12.49
C LEU A 162 -3.83 3.07 12.34
N SER A 163 -4.31 3.56 11.19
CA SER A 163 -4.50 4.99 10.94
C SER A 163 -5.45 5.61 11.96
N TYR A 164 -6.56 4.93 12.25
CA TYR A 164 -7.52 5.38 13.24
C TYR A 164 -6.91 5.46 14.64
N LEU A 165 -6.13 4.45 15.05
CA LEU A 165 -5.43 4.42 16.34
C LEU A 165 -4.39 5.57 16.43
N VAL A 166 -3.68 5.87 15.34
CA VAL A 166 -2.75 7.00 15.28
C VAL A 166 -3.49 8.32 15.49
N ILE A 167 -4.59 8.54 14.77
CA ILE A 167 -5.41 9.76 14.90
C ILE A 167 -5.95 9.90 16.33
N LEU A 168 -6.48 8.83 16.92
CA LEU A 168 -6.94 8.82 18.29
C LEU A 168 -5.82 9.15 19.27
N SER A 169 -4.62 8.57 19.11
CA SER A 169 -3.48 8.81 19.98
C SER A 169 -3.05 10.28 19.97
N VAL A 170 -3.04 10.91 18.79
CA VAL A 170 -2.75 12.34 18.63
C VAL A 170 -3.82 13.19 19.30
N GLY A 171 -5.10 12.83 19.12
CA GLY A 171 -6.23 13.52 19.76
C GLY A 171 -6.20 13.46 21.29
N ILE A 172 -5.93 12.28 21.86
CA ILE A 172 -5.82 12.07 23.32
C ILE A 172 -4.61 12.81 23.89
N ALA A 173 -3.48 12.73 23.21
CA ALA A 173 -2.25 13.38 23.64
C ALA A 173 -2.35 14.93 23.59
N GLY A 174 -3.21 15.49 22.75
CA GLY A 174 -3.44 16.94 22.62
C GLY A 174 -4.41 17.51 23.64
N ASN A 175 -5.56 16.88 23.82
CA ASN A 175 -6.69 17.43 24.59
C ASN A 175 -7.15 16.54 25.74
N GLY A 176 -6.38 15.50 26.10
CA GLY A 176 -6.78 14.50 27.08
C GLY A 176 -7.99 13.68 26.61
N VAL A 177 -8.56 12.88 27.51
CA VAL A 177 -9.72 12.02 27.21
C VAL A 177 -10.95 12.84 26.75
N LYS A 178 -11.04 14.11 27.13
CA LYS A 178 -12.10 15.03 26.66
C LYS A 178 -11.98 15.38 25.16
N GLY A 179 -10.80 15.18 24.55
CA GLY A 179 -10.57 15.38 23.13
C GLY A 179 -11.26 14.35 22.24
N ILE A 180 -11.49 13.13 22.73
CA ILE A 180 -12.16 12.06 21.99
C ILE A 180 -13.57 12.49 21.52
N GLY A 181 -14.31 13.14 22.39
CA GLY A 181 -15.66 13.62 22.08
C GLY A 181 -15.71 14.74 21.01
N ARG A 182 -14.58 15.42 20.75
CA ARG A 182 -14.46 16.42 19.68
C ARG A 182 -14.04 15.80 18.33
N THR A 183 -13.28 14.73 18.37
CA THR A 183 -12.79 14.03 17.16
C THR A 183 -13.87 13.15 16.55
N LEU A 184 -14.87 12.76 17.32
CA LEU A 184 -16.00 11.91 16.90
C LEU A 184 -17.26 12.71 16.49
N LYS A 185 -17.24 14.03 16.56
CA LYS A 185 -18.26 14.95 16.02
C LYS A 185 -17.80 15.56 14.71
#